data_54e04b8cea80b4a18d64bfd985c7cf68
#
_entry.id   54e04b8cea80b4a18d64bfd985c7cf68
#
_cell.length_a   1.000
_cell.length_b   1.000
_cell.length_c   1.000
_cell.angle_alpha   90.00
_cell.angle_beta   90.00
_cell.angle_gamma   90.00
#
_symmetry.space_group_name_H-M   'P 1'
#
loop_
_entity.id
_entity.type
_entity.pdbx_description
1 polymer ?
#
loop_
_entity_poly.entity_id
_entity_poly.type
_entity_poly.pdbx_seq_one_letter_code
_entity_poly.pdbx_strand_id
1 'polypeptide(L)'
;LNQRMMARLTGNELVKLRQETVSFIFQDANLLNHLNALDNVAQPLRHQGVLPWEARKRAQKLLDRLGMGERSTGIPEELSGGEQQRVSIARALINKPKLILADEPTGALDPITSREILNIFKDLHKNEDVAFLVVTHNREVASFADRSLELRDGRFVAQHGTDVDIGDLAGSREIIIDETGTVTLPPDILAKIGGAGRFELPKLSKDIINFERVESDKIVIEEKGELVLSPNCPACRYDYGKGTLQMCPECGASRPMIKT
;
A
#
# COMPACT_ATOMS: atom_id res chain seq x y z
N LEU A 1 -14.51 13.24 -1.02
CA LEU A 1 -15.22 13.45 0.23
C LEU A 1 -16.43 14.36 -0.04
N ASN A 2 -17.63 13.91 0.27
CA ASN A 2 -18.89 14.65 0.06
C ASN A 2 -19.02 15.26 -1.35
N GLN A 3 -18.64 14.52 -2.40
CA GLN A 3 -18.69 14.92 -3.82
C GLN A 3 -17.80 16.14 -4.19
N ARG A 4 -16.94 16.63 -3.30
CA ARG A 4 -15.99 17.70 -3.61
C ARG A 4 -14.64 17.12 -4.03
N MET A 5 -14.08 17.66 -5.10
CA MET A 5 -12.71 17.30 -5.55
C MET A 5 -11.69 17.94 -4.60
N MET A 6 -10.89 17.11 -3.92
CA MET A 6 -9.89 17.58 -2.94
C MET A 6 -8.85 18.55 -3.55
N ALA A 7 -8.49 18.34 -4.81
CA ALA A 7 -7.55 19.21 -5.54
C ALA A 7 -8.03 20.66 -5.74
N ARG A 8 -9.30 20.95 -5.46
CA ARG A 8 -9.88 22.30 -5.62
C ARG A 8 -10.14 23.01 -4.29
N LEU A 9 -9.76 22.39 -3.16
CA LEU A 9 -9.96 22.98 -1.84
C LEU A 9 -8.91 24.07 -1.58
N THR A 10 -9.37 25.20 -1.07
CA THR A 10 -8.49 26.28 -0.58
C THR A 10 -7.81 25.89 0.73
N GLY A 11 -6.75 26.62 1.14
CA GLY A 11 -6.06 26.36 2.40
C GLY A 11 -6.98 26.32 3.62
N ASN A 12 -7.93 27.28 3.71
CA ASN A 12 -8.89 27.34 4.81
C ASN A 12 -9.89 26.16 4.80
N GLU A 13 -10.33 25.73 3.63
CA GLU A 13 -11.21 24.57 3.49
C GLU A 13 -10.49 23.27 3.86
N LEU A 14 -9.20 23.13 3.54
CA LEU A 14 -8.36 21.99 3.96
C LEU A 14 -8.19 21.97 5.48
N VAL A 15 -7.96 23.12 6.12
CA VAL A 15 -7.88 23.22 7.59
C VAL A 15 -9.19 22.76 8.21
N LYS A 16 -10.33 23.26 7.72
CA LYS A 16 -11.66 22.88 8.20
C LYS A 16 -11.94 21.39 8.00
N LEU A 17 -11.55 20.81 6.85
CA LEU A 17 -11.68 19.39 6.57
C LEU A 17 -10.90 18.54 7.60
N ARG A 18 -9.65 18.93 7.92
CA ARG A 18 -8.83 18.28 8.94
C ARG A 18 -9.37 18.43 10.36
N GLN A 19 -10.04 19.53 10.65
CA GLN A 19 -10.64 19.76 11.96
C GLN A 19 -11.92 18.96 12.20
N GLU A 20 -12.75 18.77 11.15
CA GLU A 20 -14.10 18.26 11.29
C GLU A 20 -14.32 16.86 10.72
N THR A 21 -13.49 16.43 9.76
CA THR A 21 -13.82 15.23 8.96
C THR A 21 -12.72 14.21 8.93
N VAL A 22 -11.45 14.61 8.81
CA VAL A 22 -10.32 13.71 8.58
C VAL A 22 -9.29 13.87 9.68
N SER A 23 -8.85 12.76 10.27
CA SER A 23 -7.73 12.73 11.22
C SER A 23 -6.63 11.80 10.74
N PHE A 24 -5.45 11.93 11.34
CA PHE A 24 -4.26 11.19 10.96
C PHE A 24 -3.68 10.45 12.15
N ILE A 25 -3.23 9.22 11.92
CA ILE A 25 -2.41 8.43 12.82
C ILE A 25 -1.14 8.09 12.04
N PHE A 26 0.03 8.38 12.62
CA PHE A 26 1.33 8.13 12.02
C PHE A 26 2.00 6.92 12.67
N GLN A 27 2.99 6.35 12.01
CA GLN A 27 3.82 5.26 12.51
C GLN A 27 4.49 5.65 13.83
N ASP A 28 5.17 6.82 13.85
CA ASP A 28 5.58 7.46 15.08
C ASP A 28 4.39 8.24 15.62
N ALA A 29 4.07 8.07 16.90
CA ALA A 29 2.89 8.70 17.50
C ALA A 29 2.85 10.23 17.35
N ASN A 30 3.98 10.86 17.01
CA ASN A 30 4.12 12.32 16.78
C ASN A 30 3.48 13.15 17.89
N LEU A 31 3.71 12.76 19.14
CA LEU A 31 3.24 13.50 20.30
C LEU A 31 4.10 14.74 20.53
N LEU A 32 3.48 15.75 21.11
CA LEU A 32 4.18 16.97 21.53
C LEU A 32 4.92 16.67 22.85
N ASN A 33 6.24 16.61 22.83
CA ASN A 33 7.07 16.16 23.95
C ASN A 33 6.96 17.03 25.20
N HIS A 34 6.63 18.32 25.04
CA HIS A 34 6.43 19.27 26.13
C HIS A 34 5.03 19.21 26.75
N LEU A 35 4.15 18.35 26.27
CA LEU A 35 2.79 18.15 26.78
C LEU A 35 2.65 16.72 27.30
N ASN A 36 1.87 16.56 28.38
CA ASN A 36 1.46 15.24 28.83
C ASN A 36 0.40 14.60 27.89
N ALA A 37 0.05 13.34 28.13
CA ALA A 37 -0.91 12.60 27.32
C ALA A 37 -2.28 13.32 27.23
N LEU A 38 -2.78 13.83 28.36
CA LEU A 38 -4.06 14.54 28.43
C LEU A 38 -4.05 15.80 27.56
N ASP A 39 -2.99 16.61 27.64
CA ASP A 39 -2.88 17.86 26.88
C ASP A 39 -2.60 17.60 25.39
N ASN A 40 -1.86 16.53 25.05
CA ASN A 40 -1.73 16.07 23.66
C ASN A 40 -3.08 15.76 23.03
N VAL A 41 -3.95 15.03 23.74
CA VAL A 41 -5.29 14.68 23.26
C VAL A 41 -6.21 15.87 23.23
N ALA A 42 -6.11 16.80 24.19
CA ALA A 42 -6.94 18.00 24.27
C ALA A 42 -6.59 19.05 23.22
N GLN A 43 -5.39 19.03 22.65
CA GLN A 43 -4.85 20.08 21.79
C GLN A 43 -5.72 20.38 20.54
N PRO A 44 -6.24 19.40 19.78
CA PRO A 44 -7.10 19.70 18.64
C PRO A 44 -8.36 20.50 18.99
N LEU A 45 -8.99 20.21 20.13
CA LEU A 45 -10.16 20.95 20.60
C LEU A 45 -9.80 22.38 21.02
N ARG A 46 -8.64 22.57 21.64
CA ARG A 46 -8.13 23.91 22.02
C ARG A 46 -7.89 24.78 20.79
N HIS A 47 -7.39 24.20 19.70
CA HIS A 47 -7.23 24.90 18.42
C HIS A 47 -8.58 25.29 17.78
N GLN A 48 -9.67 24.59 18.12
CA GLN A 48 -11.03 24.95 17.71
C GLN A 48 -11.70 25.98 18.65
N GLY A 49 -10.98 26.47 19.66
CA GLY A 49 -11.48 27.46 20.60
C GLY A 49 -12.28 26.85 21.76
N VAL A 50 -12.28 25.53 21.95
CA VAL A 50 -12.90 24.89 23.12
C VAL A 50 -12.14 25.31 24.39
N LEU A 51 -12.86 25.63 25.45
CA LEU A 51 -12.27 26.04 26.73
C LEU A 51 -11.32 24.93 27.28
N PRO A 52 -10.13 25.26 27.82
CA PRO A 52 -9.14 24.28 28.23
C PRO A 52 -9.65 23.20 29.19
N TRP A 53 -10.49 23.57 30.14
CA TRP A 53 -11.06 22.62 31.11
C TRP A 53 -12.03 21.64 30.45
N GLU A 54 -12.82 22.09 29.47
CA GLU A 54 -13.76 21.24 28.75
C GLU A 54 -13.02 20.32 27.78
N ALA A 55 -11.99 20.83 27.08
CA ALA A 55 -11.12 20.02 26.22
C ALA A 55 -10.43 18.91 27.01
N ARG A 56 -9.85 19.21 28.19
CA ARG A 56 -9.27 18.20 29.08
C ARG A 56 -10.29 17.18 29.59
N LYS A 57 -11.50 17.62 29.96
CA LYS A 57 -12.58 16.71 30.39
C LYS A 57 -12.95 15.71 29.32
N ARG A 58 -13.05 16.13 28.05
CA ARG A 58 -13.31 15.24 26.90
C ARG A 58 -12.12 14.34 26.61
N ALA A 59 -10.91 14.87 26.68
CA ALA A 59 -9.67 14.12 26.49
C ALA A 59 -9.52 13.01 27.54
N GLN A 60 -9.80 13.30 28.83
CA GLN A 60 -9.73 12.30 29.90
C GLN A 60 -10.69 11.14 29.65
N LYS A 61 -11.94 11.42 29.31
CA LYS A 61 -12.92 10.37 29.00
C LYS A 61 -12.48 9.44 27.87
N LEU A 62 -11.79 10.02 26.88
CA LEU A 62 -11.30 9.24 25.74
C LEU A 62 -10.07 8.41 26.11
N LEU A 63 -9.16 8.97 26.92
CA LEU A 63 -8.03 8.24 27.48
C LEU A 63 -8.49 7.09 28.40
N ASP A 64 -9.48 7.33 29.25
CA ASP A 64 -10.07 6.29 30.11
C ASP A 64 -10.59 5.11 29.27
N ARG A 65 -11.31 5.43 28.18
CA ARG A 65 -11.84 4.43 27.24
C ARG A 65 -10.76 3.61 26.55
N LEU A 66 -9.62 4.22 26.28
CA LEU A 66 -8.48 3.56 25.62
C LEU A 66 -7.50 2.93 26.62
N GLY A 67 -7.87 2.82 27.90
CA GLY A 67 -7.05 2.22 28.94
C GLY A 67 -5.85 3.06 29.38
N MET A 68 -5.91 4.39 29.12
CA MET A 68 -4.83 5.33 29.41
C MET A 68 -5.15 6.33 30.55
N GLY A 69 -6.24 6.10 31.28
CA GLY A 69 -6.72 7.03 32.32
C GLY A 69 -5.68 7.34 33.37
N GLU A 70 -5.05 6.32 33.95
CA GLU A 70 -4.01 6.47 34.98
C GLU A 70 -2.67 7.04 34.44
N ARG A 71 -2.45 6.94 33.14
CA ARG A 71 -1.23 7.43 32.43
C ARG A 71 -1.44 8.80 31.80
N SER A 72 -2.59 9.45 32.05
CA SER A 72 -2.96 10.71 31.40
C SER A 72 -2.03 11.89 31.69
N THR A 73 -1.33 11.85 32.81
CA THR A 73 -0.33 12.89 33.20
C THR A 73 1.07 12.64 32.71
N GLY A 74 1.37 11.44 32.20
CA GLY A 74 2.70 11.06 31.70
C GLY A 74 3.06 11.85 30.44
N ILE A 75 4.32 12.28 30.34
CA ILE A 75 4.88 12.87 29.12
C ILE A 75 5.32 11.76 28.16
N PRO A 76 5.48 12.02 26.85
CA PRO A 76 5.82 10.99 25.86
C PRO A 76 7.03 10.13 26.21
N GLU A 77 8.06 10.71 26.81
CA GLU A 77 9.29 10.01 27.22
C GLU A 77 9.05 8.96 28.33
N GLU A 78 7.99 9.10 29.12
CA GLU A 78 7.60 8.19 30.21
C GLU A 78 6.61 7.12 29.75
N LEU A 79 6.17 7.16 28.49
CA LEU A 79 5.19 6.25 27.92
C LEU A 79 5.87 5.22 27.03
N SER A 80 5.44 3.95 27.13
CA SER A 80 5.81 2.92 26.18
C SER A 80 5.31 3.26 24.76
N GLY A 81 5.88 2.63 23.71
CA GLY A 81 5.45 2.85 22.33
C GLY A 81 3.94 2.59 22.12
N GLY A 82 3.41 1.52 22.75
CA GLY A 82 1.98 1.22 22.71
C GLY A 82 1.12 2.25 23.42
N GLU A 83 1.57 2.79 24.56
CA GLU A 83 0.88 3.87 25.27
C GLU A 83 0.90 5.16 24.46
N GLN A 84 2.04 5.52 23.85
CA GLN A 84 2.13 6.67 22.94
C GLN A 84 1.17 6.54 21.77
N GLN A 85 1.08 5.34 21.16
CA GLN A 85 0.17 5.08 20.06
C GLN A 85 -1.30 5.20 20.47
N ARG A 86 -1.68 4.71 21.68
CA ARG A 86 -3.04 4.91 22.22
C ARG A 86 -3.36 6.38 22.43
N VAL A 87 -2.40 7.19 22.91
CA VAL A 87 -2.54 8.65 23.02
C VAL A 87 -2.72 9.30 21.63
N SER A 88 -1.95 8.86 20.62
CA SER A 88 -2.09 9.34 19.24
C SER A 88 -3.48 9.02 18.67
N ILE A 89 -3.99 7.80 18.90
CA ILE A 89 -5.33 7.39 18.52
C ILE A 89 -6.39 8.26 19.23
N ALA A 90 -6.25 8.48 20.55
CA ALA A 90 -7.13 9.37 21.29
C ALA A 90 -7.16 10.78 20.70
N ARG A 91 -5.98 11.33 20.38
CA ARG A 91 -5.83 12.64 19.74
C ARG A 91 -6.51 12.68 18.36
N ALA A 92 -6.42 11.61 17.58
CA ALA A 92 -7.10 11.55 16.29
C ALA A 92 -8.63 11.49 16.44
N LEU A 93 -9.15 10.85 17.48
CA LEU A 93 -10.59 10.64 17.71
C LEU A 93 -11.29 11.81 18.38
N ILE A 94 -10.56 12.73 19.05
CA ILE A 94 -11.17 13.75 19.91
C ILE A 94 -12.13 14.68 19.18
N ASN A 95 -11.89 14.90 17.86
CA ASN A 95 -12.73 15.68 16.97
C ASN A 95 -13.88 14.90 16.34
N LYS A 96 -14.04 13.61 16.68
CA LYS A 96 -15.03 12.71 16.08
C LYS A 96 -14.97 12.70 14.55
N PRO A 97 -13.81 12.35 13.96
CA PRO A 97 -13.65 12.33 12.52
C PRO A 97 -14.52 11.26 11.87
N LYS A 98 -14.88 11.46 10.60
CA LYS A 98 -15.54 10.43 9.78
C LYS A 98 -14.55 9.49 9.11
N LEU A 99 -13.32 9.96 8.91
CA LEU A 99 -12.24 9.20 8.27
C LEU A 99 -10.94 9.37 9.04
N ILE A 100 -10.28 8.27 9.34
CA ILE A 100 -8.92 8.23 9.88
C ILE A 100 -7.97 7.67 8.81
N LEU A 101 -6.94 8.44 8.50
CA LEU A 101 -5.83 8.02 7.66
C LEU A 101 -4.71 7.53 8.58
N ALA A 102 -4.35 6.26 8.49
CA ALA A 102 -3.36 5.63 9.35
C ALA A 102 -2.20 5.10 8.51
N ASP A 103 -1.00 5.59 8.80
CA ASP A 103 0.24 5.19 8.15
C ASP A 103 1.04 4.31 9.11
N GLU A 104 1.16 3.01 8.79
CA GLU A 104 1.81 1.97 9.60
C GLU A 104 1.45 2.05 11.11
N PRO A 105 0.17 2.09 11.48
CA PRO A 105 -0.26 2.45 12.84
C PRO A 105 0.19 1.48 13.94
N THR A 106 0.75 0.34 13.56
CA THR A 106 1.25 -0.69 14.48
C THR A 106 2.70 -1.10 14.19
N GLY A 107 3.38 -0.40 13.27
CA GLY A 107 4.71 -0.80 12.78
C GLY A 107 5.81 -0.81 13.85
N ALA A 108 5.68 0.02 14.90
CA ALA A 108 6.62 0.10 16.02
C ALA A 108 6.20 -0.71 17.26
N LEU A 109 5.13 -1.52 17.17
CA LEU A 109 4.53 -2.21 18.31
C LEU A 109 4.81 -3.72 18.26
N ASP A 110 4.82 -4.34 19.45
CA ASP A 110 4.81 -5.79 19.57
C ASP A 110 3.49 -6.40 19.08
N PRO A 111 3.45 -7.71 18.74
CA PRO A 111 2.26 -8.34 18.16
C PRO A 111 1.01 -8.28 19.05
N ILE A 112 1.17 -8.32 20.37
CA ILE A 112 0.03 -8.30 21.32
C ILE A 112 -0.58 -6.90 21.29
N THR A 113 0.20 -5.87 21.52
CA THR A 113 -0.23 -4.48 21.49
C THR A 113 -0.81 -4.10 20.11
N SER A 114 -0.21 -4.61 19.02
CA SER A 114 -0.73 -4.41 17.65
C SER A 114 -2.17 -4.91 17.50
N ARG A 115 -2.46 -6.13 17.99
CA ARG A 115 -3.82 -6.70 17.95
C ARG A 115 -4.81 -5.91 18.79
N GLU A 116 -4.40 -5.41 19.95
CA GLU A 116 -5.23 -4.55 20.79
C GLU A 116 -5.62 -3.26 20.06
N ILE A 117 -4.66 -2.61 19.37
CA ILE A 117 -4.92 -1.42 18.56
C ILE A 117 -5.88 -1.74 17.41
N LEU A 118 -5.68 -2.85 16.69
CA LEU A 118 -6.56 -3.26 15.59
C LEU A 118 -7.99 -3.58 16.09
N ASN A 119 -8.13 -4.16 17.27
CA ASN A 119 -9.44 -4.37 17.87
C ASN A 119 -10.13 -3.03 18.21
N ILE A 120 -9.37 -2.04 18.71
CA ILE A 120 -9.88 -0.68 18.92
C ILE A 120 -10.39 -0.10 17.60
N PHE A 121 -9.66 -0.26 16.48
CA PHE A 121 -10.12 0.23 15.17
C PHE A 121 -11.41 -0.46 14.71
N LYS A 122 -11.51 -1.78 14.89
CA LYS A 122 -12.75 -2.53 14.60
C LYS A 122 -13.95 -2.03 15.42
N ASP A 123 -13.74 -1.81 16.71
CA ASP A 123 -14.80 -1.33 17.59
C ASP A 123 -15.27 0.07 17.21
N LEU A 124 -14.34 0.96 16.86
CA LEU A 124 -14.64 2.31 16.40
C LEU A 124 -15.38 2.30 15.06
N HIS A 125 -14.96 1.45 14.12
CA HIS A 125 -15.65 1.30 12.84
C HIS A 125 -17.10 0.80 13.03
N LYS A 126 -17.27 -0.29 13.82
CA LYS A 126 -18.59 -0.88 14.06
C LYS A 126 -19.56 0.00 14.84
N ASN A 127 -19.06 0.69 15.86
CA ASN A 127 -19.90 1.33 16.86
C ASN A 127 -20.04 2.85 16.67
N GLU A 128 -19.12 3.49 15.94
CA GLU A 128 -19.05 4.94 15.78
C GLU A 128 -19.04 5.40 14.33
N ASP A 129 -19.20 4.49 13.36
CA ASP A 129 -19.22 4.77 11.92
C ASP A 129 -17.97 5.55 11.43
N VAL A 130 -16.82 5.25 12.04
CA VAL A 130 -15.53 5.81 11.64
C VAL A 130 -14.92 4.96 10.54
N ALA A 131 -14.68 5.54 9.39
CA ALA A 131 -13.93 4.87 8.31
C ALA A 131 -12.42 4.95 8.54
N PHE A 132 -11.69 3.88 8.22
CA PHE A 132 -10.23 3.83 8.29
C PHE A 132 -9.64 3.58 6.91
N LEU A 133 -8.66 4.37 6.52
CA LEU A 133 -7.76 4.08 5.41
C LEU A 133 -6.36 3.82 5.99
N VAL A 134 -5.95 2.57 5.98
CA VAL A 134 -4.68 2.14 6.58
C VAL A 134 -3.68 1.83 5.47
N VAL A 135 -2.51 2.42 5.52
CA VAL A 135 -1.35 2.05 4.69
C VAL A 135 -0.45 1.16 5.54
N THR A 136 -0.14 -0.04 5.06
CA THR A 136 0.72 -0.97 5.78
C THR A 136 1.36 -1.99 4.85
N HIS A 137 2.55 -2.45 5.20
CA HIS A 137 3.20 -3.60 4.58
C HIS A 137 2.95 -4.91 5.37
N ASN A 138 2.29 -4.83 6.53
CA ASN A 138 2.00 -5.97 7.38
C ASN A 138 0.70 -6.66 6.92
N ARG A 139 0.81 -7.93 6.51
CA ARG A 139 -0.33 -8.74 6.03
C ARG A 139 -1.37 -8.99 7.12
N GLU A 140 -0.97 -9.11 8.39
CA GLU A 140 -1.88 -9.29 9.51
C GLU A 140 -2.77 -8.05 9.66
N VAL A 141 -2.19 -6.85 9.60
CA VAL A 141 -2.95 -5.58 9.62
C VAL A 141 -3.90 -5.48 8.42
N ALA A 142 -3.42 -5.81 7.22
CA ALA A 142 -4.25 -5.79 6.00
C ALA A 142 -5.45 -6.75 6.11
N SER A 143 -5.31 -7.88 6.81
CA SER A 143 -6.38 -8.87 7.00
C SER A 143 -7.51 -8.40 7.94
N PHE A 144 -7.28 -7.35 8.73
CA PHE A 144 -8.30 -6.74 9.58
C PHE A 144 -9.24 -5.81 8.84
N ALA A 145 -8.86 -5.35 7.64
CA ALA A 145 -9.67 -4.44 6.84
C ALA A 145 -10.79 -5.20 6.09
N ASP A 146 -11.92 -4.52 5.88
CA ASP A 146 -13.01 -5.05 5.04
C ASP A 146 -12.58 -5.18 3.57
N ARG A 147 -11.64 -4.36 3.16
CA ARG A 147 -11.09 -4.36 1.81
C ARG A 147 -9.62 -3.93 1.85
N SER A 148 -8.77 -4.65 1.13
CA SER A 148 -7.38 -4.25 0.95
C SER A 148 -7.01 -4.15 -0.52
N LEU A 149 -6.14 -3.18 -0.84
CA LEU A 149 -5.60 -2.94 -2.17
C LEU A 149 -4.08 -3.12 -2.09
N GLU A 150 -3.54 -4.00 -2.92
CA GLU A 150 -2.08 -4.16 -3.02
C GLU A 150 -1.53 -3.18 -4.05
N LEU A 151 -0.56 -2.36 -3.63
CA LEU A 151 0.11 -1.36 -4.46
C LEU A 151 1.55 -1.78 -4.73
N ARG A 152 1.98 -1.80 -6.01
CA ARG A 152 3.37 -2.01 -6.42
C ARG A 152 3.75 -0.99 -7.49
N ASP A 153 4.90 -0.37 -7.31
CA ASP A 153 5.44 0.63 -8.25
C ASP A 153 4.42 1.71 -8.66
N GLY A 154 3.58 2.15 -7.69
CA GLY A 154 2.55 3.14 -7.90
C GLY A 154 1.29 2.64 -8.61
N ARG A 155 1.14 1.32 -8.83
CA ARG A 155 0.00 0.69 -9.51
C ARG A 155 -0.72 -0.28 -8.58
N PHE A 156 -2.04 -0.35 -8.69
CA PHE A 156 -2.84 -1.38 -8.01
C PHE A 156 -2.70 -2.71 -8.75
N VAL A 157 -2.28 -3.75 -8.03
CA VAL A 157 -2.02 -5.08 -8.61
C VAL A 157 -3.00 -6.14 -8.13
N ALA A 158 -3.64 -5.97 -6.98
CA ALA A 158 -4.63 -6.91 -6.45
C ALA A 158 -5.58 -6.22 -5.47
N GLN A 159 -6.78 -6.76 -5.33
CA GLN A 159 -7.79 -6.35 -4.35
C GLN A 159 -8.28 -7.59 -3.59
N HIS A 160 -8.50 -7.44 -2.28
CA HIS A 160 -9.01 -8.47 -1.39
C HIS A 160 -10.19 -7.91 -0.59
N GLY A 161 -11.22 -8.73 -0.33
CA GLY A 161 -12.41 -8.35 0.43
C GLY A 161 -12.63 -9.23 1.67
N THR A 162 -13.61 -8.87 2.51
CA THR A 162 -13.94 -9.55 3.79
C THR A 162 -14.51 -10.94 3.65
N ASP A 163 -15.09 -11.28 2.50
CA ASP A 163 -15.71 -12.58 2.28
C ASP A 163 -14.70 -13.69 1.95
N VAL A 164 -13.41 -13.39 2.14
CA VAL A 164 -12.31 -14.30 1.83
C VAL A 164 -11.68 -14.79 3.09
N ASP A 165 -11.79 -16.08 3.35
CA ASP A 165 -11.02 -16.76 4.37
C ASP A 165 -9.52 -16.62 4.06
N ILE A 166 -8.71 -16.20 5.07
CA ILE A 166 -7.26 -16.00 4.93
C ILE A 166 -6.56 -17.28 4.44
N GLY A 167 -7.17 -18.45 4.64
CA GLY A 167 -6.76 -19.74 4.08
C GLY A 167 -6.98 -19.86 2.58
N ASP A 168 -7.92 -19.10 2.01
CA ASP A 168 -8.35 -19.18 0.61
C ASP A 168 -8.07 -17.90 -0.19
N LEU A 169 -7.03 -17.16 0.20
CA LEU A 169 -6.52 -15.94 -0.45
C LEU A 169 -6.24 -16.10 -1.95
N ALA A 170 -6.30 -17.34 -2.45
CA ALA A 170 -6.13 -17.65 -3.86
C ALA A 170 -7.42 -17.53 -4.69
N GLY A 171 -8.61 -17.57 -4.07
CA GLY A 171 -9.89 -17.68 -4.78
C GLY A 171 -10.55 -16.36 -5.17
N SER A 172 -10.26 -15.26 -4.49
CA SER A 172 -10.95 -13.98 -4.67
C SER A 172 -10.04 -12.79 -4.97
N ARG A 173 -8.84 -13.05 -5.46
CA ARG A 173 -7.94 -11.99 -5.92
C ARG A 173 -8.39 -11.47 -7.27
N GLU A 174 -8.90 -10.25 -7.31
CA GLU A 174 -9.06 -9.53 -8.55
C GLU A 174 -7.69 -9.09 -9.06
N ILE A 175 -7.37 -9.44 -10.29
CA ILE A 175 -6.17 -8.98 -10.97
C ILE A 175 -6.56 -7.73 -11.75
N ILE A 176 -5.90 -6.62 -11.44
CA ILE A 176 -6.15 -5.36 -12.15
C ILE A 176 -5.23 -5.32 -13.37
N ILE A 177 -5.84 -5.20 -14.55
CA ILE A 177 -5.14 -4.92 -15.81
C ILE A 177 -5.12 -3.40 -15.97
N ASP A 178 -3.94 -2.80 -16.11
CA ASP A 178 -3.83 -1.37 -16.31
C ASP A 178 -4.25 -0.95 -17.74
N GLU A 179 -4.35 0.36 -17.98
CA GLU A 179 -4.73 0.92 -19.29
C GLU A 179 -3.79 0.51 -20.43
N THR A 180 -2.57 0.08 -20.10
CA THR A 180 -1.57 -0.41 -21.07
C THR A 180 -1.71 -1.91 -21.36
N GLY A 181 -2.61 -2.59 -20.67
CA GLY A 181 -2.80 -4.04 -20.76
C GLY A 181 -1.76 -4.85 -19.98
N THR A 182 -0.99 -4.21 -19.10
CA THR A 182 0.01 -4.90 -18.28
C THR A 182 -0.65 -5.51 -17.04
N VAL A 183 -0.34 -6.77 -16.77
CA VAL A 183 -0.76 -7.52 -15.59
C VAL A 183 0.45 -7.87 -14.74
N THR A 184 0.40 -7.53 -13.46
CA THR A 184 1.39 -8.00 -12.49
C THR A 184 0.76 -9.11 -11.64
N LEU A 185 1.27 -10.33 -11.77
CA LEU A 185 0.80 -11.48 -10.99
C LEU A 185 1.45 -11.49 -9.61
N PRO A 186 0.67 -11.67 -8.53
CA PRO A 186 1.21 -11.88 -7.18
C PRO A 186 2.14 -13.11 -7.14
N PRO A 187 3.19 -13.10 -6.27
CA PRO A 187 4.19 -14.17 -6.22
C PRO A 187 3.61 -15.56 -5.97
N ASP A 188 2.55 -15.66 -5.18
CA ASP A 188 1.87 -16.92 -4.89
C ASP A 188 1.06 -17.45 -6.10
N ILE A 189 0.44 -16.56 -6.88
CA ILE A 189 -0.22 -16.93 -8.15
C ILE A 189 0.86 -17.32 -9.16
N LEU A 190 1.95 -16.54 -9.24
CA LEU A 190 3.07 -16.85 -10.12
C LEU A 190 3.67 -18.23 -9.79
N ALA A 191 3.81 -18.57 -8.50
CA ALA A 191 4.26 -19.89 -8.06
C ALA A 191 3.27 -21.01 -8.45
N LYS A 192 1.96 -20.80 -8.32
CA LYS A 192 0.91 -21.77 -8.68
C LYS A 192 0.88 -22.10 -10.18
N ILE A 193 1.15 -21.12 -11.03
CA ILE A 193 1.24 -21.32 -12.47
C ILE A 193 2.63 -21.83 -12.92
N GLY A 194 3.51 -22.14 -11.95
CA GLY A 194 4.84 -22.70 -12.22
C GLY A 194 5.93 -21.65 -12.50
N GLY A 195 5.78 -20.41 -12.02
CA GLY A 195 6.76 -19.31 -12.13
C GLY A 195 6.68 -18.54 -13.45
N ALA A 196 7.69 -17.69 -13.67
CA ALA A 196 7.80 -16.94 -14.91
C ALA A 196 7.96 -17.87 -16.11
N GLY A 197 7.29 -17.56 -17.22
CA GLY A 197 7.30 -18.39 -18.41
C GLY A 197 6.46 -17.81 -19.54
N ARG A 198 6.38 -18.56 -20.62
CA ARG A 198 5.52 -18.25 -21.77
C ARG A 198 4.19 -18.94 -21.59
N PHE A 199 3.11 -18.20 -21.79
CA PHE A 199 1.75 -18.70 -21.66
C PHE A 199 0.95 -18.37 -22.92
N GLU A 200 0.11 -19.30 -23.37
CA GLU A 200 -0.84 -19.08 -24.45
C GLU A 200 -2.24 -18.83 -23.88
N LEU A 201 -3.06 -18.10 -24.63
CA LEU A 201 -4.45 -17.79 -24.31
C LEU A 201 -5.35 -18.61 -25.25
N PRO A 202 -5.64 -19.88 -24.93
CA PRO A 202 -6.35 -20.78 -25.85
C PRO A 202 -7.83 -20.42 -26.03
N LYS A 203 -8.43 -19.73 -25.07
CA LYS A 203 -9.82 -19.26 -25.13
C LYS A 203 -10.01 -17.93 -24.42
N LEU A 204 -10.55 -16.96 -25.14
CA LEU A 204 -11.07 -15.71 -24.60
C LEU A 204 -12.60 -15.81 -24.56
N SER A 205 -13.18 -15.78 -23.36
CA SER A 205 -14.62 -15.53 -23.16
C SER A 205 -14.79 -14.19 -22.45
N LYS A 206 -16.02 -13.64 -22.46
CA LYS A 206 -16.29 -12.34 -21.83
C LYS A 206 -15.90 -12.27 -20.34
N ASP A 207 -15.91 -13.40 -19.65
CA ASP A 207 -15.85 -13.45 -18.19
C ASP A 207 -14.67 -14.31 -17.67
N ILE A 208 -13.96 -15.04 -18.55
CA ILE A 208 -12.89 -15.97 -18.14
C ILE A 208 -11.72 -15.87 -19.11
N ILE A 209 -10.53 -15.63 -18.56
CA ILE A 209 -9.27 -15.72 -19.28
C ILE A 209 -8.51 -16.93 -18.73
N ASN A 210 -8.28 -17.93 -19.58
CA ASN A 210 -7.50 -19.10 -19.25
C ASN A 210 -6.06 -18.92 -19.75
N PHE A 211 -5.09 -19.21 -18.88
CA PHE A 211 -3.67 -19.23 -19.22
C PHE A 211 -3.19 -20.67 -19.22
N GLU A 212 -2.64 -21.12 -20.33
CA GLU A 212 -1.96 -22.42 -20.40
C GLU A 212 -0.46 -22.20 -20.57
N ARG A 213 0.33 -22.90 -19.74
CA ARG A 213 1.78 -22.81 -19.84
C ARG A 213 2.25 -23.52 -21.09
N VAL A 214 3.05 -22.84 -21.91
CA VAL A 214 3.74 -23.46 -23.03
C VAL A 214 4.92 -24.24 -22.47
N GLU A 215 4.86 -25.57 -22.51
CA GLU A 215 5.98 -26.42 -22.14
C GLU A 215 7.14 -26.18 -23.10
N SER A 216 8.32 -25.91 -22.54
CA SER A 216 9.51 -25.54 -23.30
C SER A 216 10.04 -26.64 -24.24
N ASP A 217 9.50 -27.84 -24.15
CA ASP A 217 9.98 -29.00 -24.91
C ASP A 217 9.36 -29.14 -26.31
N LYS A 218 8.50 -28.21 -26.71
CA LYS A 218 7.96 -28.14 -28.09
C LYS A 218 8.33 -26.87 -28.82
N ILE A 219 9.50 -26.31 -28.55
CA ILE A 219 10.13 -25.46 -29.54
C ILE A 219 10.70 -26.43 -30.59
N VAL A 220 9.87 -26.85 -31.50
CA VAL A 220 10.35 -27.27 -32.80
C VAL A 220 10.91 -25.99 -33.42
N ILE A 221 12.19 -25.73 -33.13
CA ILE A 221 12.97 -24.84 -33.98
C ILE A 221 12.97 -25.58 -35.31
N GLU A 222 12.06 -25.19 -36.21
CA GLU A 222 12.36 -25.43 -37.61
C GLU A 222 13.62 -24.63 -37.90
N GLU A 223 14.76 -25.35 -37.80
CA GLU A 223 16.03 -24.88 -38.28
C GLU A 223 15.95 -24.77 -39.81
N LYS A 224 15.36 -23.68 -40.27
CA LYS A 224 15.51 -23.18 -41.64
C LYS A 224 15.99 -21.76 -41.57
N GLY A 225 17.29 -21.63 -41.48
CA GLY A 225 18.00 -20.37 -41.56
C GLY A 225 19.30 -20.44 -40.75
N GLU A 226 20.44 -20.54 -41.39
CA GLU A 226 21.73 -20.38 -40.74
C GLU A 226 21.85 -19.00 -40.13
N LEU A 227 22.19 -18.94 -38.83
CA LEU A 227 22.54 -17.67 -38.17
C LEU A 227 23.88 -17.21 -38.74
N VAL A 228 23.88 -16.15 -39.56
CA VAL A 228 25.08 -15.53 -40.11
C VAL A 228 25.34 -14.20 -39.45
N LEU A 229 26.63 -13.84 -39.34
CA LEU A 229 27.00 -12.52 -38.87
C LEU A 229 26.51 -11.45 -39.85
N SER A 230 25.87 -10.40 -39.37
CA SER A 230 25.38 -9.31 -40.21
C SER A 230 26.48 -8.78 -41.14
N PRO A 231 26.24 -8.60 -42.42
CA PRO A 231 27.25 -8.03 -43.35
C PRO A 231 27.59 -6.58 -43.02
N ASN A 232 26.67 -5.83 -42.44
CA ASN A 232 26.84 -4.42 -42.15
C ASN A 232 26.65 -4.09 -40.66
N CYS A 233 27.35 -3.06 -40.17
CA CYS A 233 27.21 -2.54 -38.84
C CYS A 233 25.84 -1.84 -38.68
N PRO A 234 25.03 -2.18 -37.66
CA PRO A 234 23.72 -1.56 -37.45
C PRO A 234 23.82 -0.09 -37.04
N ALA A 235 24.95 0.35 -36.48
CA ALA A 235 25.12 1.72 -35.98
C ALA A 235 25.70 2.68 -37.05
N CYS A 236 26.76 2.29 -37.78
CA CYS A 236 27.46 3.15 -38.74
C CYS A 236 27.43 2.66 -40.19
N ARG A 237 26.79 1.48 -40.43
CA ARG A 237 26.70 0.82 -41.73
C ARG A 237 28.05 0.34 -42.32
N TYR A 238 29.12 0.30 -41.53
CA TYR A 238 30.39 -0.27 -41.93
C TYR A 238 30.18 -1.69 -42.48
N ASP A 239 30.73 -1.95 -43.70
CA ASP A 239 30.67 -3.27 -44.32
C ASP A 239 31.80 -4.16 -43.78
N TYR A 240 31.43 -5.24 -43.08
CA TYR A 240 32.38 -6.20 -42.52
C TYR A 240 32.98 -7.14 -43.55
N GLY A 241 32.47 -7.13 -44.80
CA GLY A 241 32.89 -8.09 -45.82
C GLY A 241 32.72 -9.54 -45.36
N LYS A 242 33.66 -10.41 -45.78
CA LYS A 242 33.72 -11.81 -45.37
C LYS A 242 34.51 -12.02 -44.04
N GLY A 243 34.80 -10.96 -43.31
CA GLY A 243 35.61 -11.02 -42.09
C GLY A 243 34.84 -11.55 -40.90
N THR A 244 35.60 -12.11 -39.91
CA THR A 244 35.06 -12.67 -38.65
C THR A 244 35.04 -11.67 -37.50
N LEU A 245 35.18 -10.39 -37.75
CA LEU A 245 35.18 -9.35 -36.73
C LEU A 245 33.87 -9.34 -35.98
N GLN A 246 33.94 -9.40 -34.64
CA GLN A 246 32.79 -9.37 -33.74
C GLN A 246 32.39 -7.95 -33.31
N MET A 247 33.28 -6.97 -33.51
CA MET A 247 33.05 -5.56 -33.20
C MET A 247 33.38 -4.68 -34.41
N CYS A 248 32.64 -3.61 -34.57
CA CYS A 248 32.87 -2.64 -35.63
C CYS A 248 34.14 -1.81 -35.37
N PRO A 249 35.11 -1.80 -36.29
CA PRO A 249 36.33 -1.01 -36.11
C PRO A 249 36.12 0.50 -36.17
N GLU A 250 35.02 0.96 -36.76
CA GLU A 250 34.69 2.40 -36.89
C GLU A 250 33.98 2.95 -35.67
N CYS A 251 33.01 2.21 -35.07
CA CYS A 251 32.16 2.74 -33.98
C CYS A 251 32.14 1.90 -32.73
N GLY A 252 32.86 0.77 -32.70
CA GLY A 252 32.91 -0.13 -31.52
C GLY A 252 31.64 -0.94 -31.26
N ALA A 253 30.59 -0.84 -32.09
CA ALA A 253 29.36 -1.60 -31.89
C ALA A 253 29.59 -3.11 -32.14
N SER A 254 28.94 -3.97 -31.37
CA SER A 254 28.98 -5.42 -31.58
C SER A 254 28.24 -5.82 -32.87
N ARG A 255 28.79 -6.79 -33.59
CA ARG A 255 28.22 -7.32 -34.84
C ARG A 255 27.10 -8.33 -34.49
N PRO A 256 25.86 -8.05 -34.87
CA PRO A 256 24.74 -8.97 -34.54
C PRO A 256 24.74 -10.16 -35.50
N MET A 257 24.18 -11.28 -34.98
CA MET A 257 23.78 -12.40 -35.84
C MET A 257 22.39 -12.13 -36.39
N ILE A 258 22.24 -12.36 -37.69
CA ILE A 258 20.96 -12.25 -38.40
C ILE A 258 20.59 -13.63 -38.98
N LYS A 259 19.29 -13.89 -39.05
CA LYS A 259 18.77 -15.10 -39.68
C LYS A 259 18.63 -14.82 -41.19
N THR A 260 19.24 -15.62 -42.01
CA THR A 260 19.08 -15.58 -43.48
C THR A 260 17.98 -16.50 -43.93
#